data_9685a2f47ffe7fd4d9dd3a1708b68c15
#
_entry.id   9685a2f47ffe7fd4d9dd3a1708b68c15
#
_cell.length_a   1.000
_cell.length_b   1.000
_cell.length_c   1.000
_cell.angle_alpha   90.00
_cell.angle_beta   90.00
_cell.angle_gamma   90.00
#
_symmetry.space_group_name_H-M   'P 1'
#
loop_
_entity.id
_entity.type
_entity.pdbx_description
1 polymer ?
#
loop_
_entity_poly.entity_id
_entity_poly.type
_entity_poly.pdbx_seq_one_letter_code
_entity_poly.pdbx_strand_id
1 'polypeptide(L)'
;MNLERTVIALGFFDGVHRGHGALLQKTVQRAGELGAIPAVFTFDRPPKEVVTGRPMPLINSPEDRADLARRIYGIQQVILAPFDEAMMTMPWQDFITELLIKRHGAVHLVAGHDYHFGYKNQGDPRLLQEKCRELGIGCDIIPKVELEGVTVSSTYIRTLVEAGDVERAALFLGHRHCLTQTVVHGHRLGRRRKIPQRYL
;
A
#
# COMPACT_ATOMS: atom_id res chain seq x y z
N MET A 1 4.88 25.85 13.02
CA MET A 1 3.65 25.02 12.82
C MET A 1 3.86 23.73 13.56
N ASN A 2 2.93 23.34 14.46
CA ASN A 2 2.99 22.01 15.05
C ASN A 2 2.68 21.01 13.96
N LEU A 3 3.59 20.05 13.73
CA LEU A 3 3.38 18.94 12.80
C LEU A 3 2.23 18.08 13.32
N GLU A 4 1.28 17.72 12.46
CA GLU A 4 0.18 16.84 12.84
C GLU A 4 0.74 15.44 13.18
N ARG A 5 0.22 14.87 14.28
CA ARG A 5 0.62 13.53 14.73
C ARG A 5 -0.03 12.49 13.83
N THR A 6 0.76 11.53 13.33
CA THR A 6 0.26 10.49 12.44
C THR A 6 0.56 9.08 12.97
N VAL A 7 -0.31 8.13 12.67
CA VAL A 7 -0.03 6.70 12.73
C VAL A 7 0.11 6.22 11.29
N ILE A 8 1.27 5.68 10.93
CA ILE A 8 1.60 5.41 9.54
C ILE A 8 1.72 3.92 9.26
N ALA A 9 0.89 3.40 8.34
CA ALA A 9 1.09 2.09 7.73
C ALA A 9 2.15 2.17 6.63
N LEU A 10 3.11 1.25 6.65
CA LEU A 10 4.24 1.18 5.72
C LEU A 10 4.05 0.04 4.73
N GLY A 11 4.12 0.34 3.42
CA GLY A 11 4.00 -0.68 2.39
C GLY A 11 3.81 -0.13 0.99
N PHE A 12 3.89 -1.00 -0.01
CA PHE A 12 3.58 -0.62 -1.39
C PHE A 12 2.07 -0.68 -1.68
N PHE A 13 1.33 -1.54 -0.98
CA PHE A 13 -0.14 -1.67 -1.00
C PHE A 13 -0.75 -1.99 -2.36
N ASP A 14 -0.03 -2.65 -3.28
CA ASP A 14 -0.58 -3.05 -4.56
C ASP A 14 -1.75 -4.02 -4.39
N GLY A 15 -2.92 -3.65 -4.92
CA GLY A 15 -4.17 -4.36 -4.78
C GLY A 15 -4.94 -4.10 -3.49
N VAL A 16 -4.38 -3.41 -2.49
CA VAL A 16 -5.01 -3.14 -1.17
C VAL A 16 -5.74 -4.37 -0.61
N HIS A 17 -5.11 -5.55 -0.74
CA HIS A 17 -5.68 -6.85 -0.42
C HIS A 17 -5.90 -7.06 1.10
N ARG A 18 -6.55 -8.16 1.50
CA ARG A 18 -6.88 -8.47 2.92
C ARG A 18 -5.68 -8.41 3.85
N GLY A 19 -4.47 -8.82 3.39
CA GLY A 19 -3.24 -8.67 4.16
C GLY A 19 -2.92 -7.19 4.43
N HIS A 20 -3.00 -6.33 3.41
CA HIS A 20 -2.89 -4.88 3.56
C HIS A 20 -4.01 -4.33 4.45
N GLY A 21 -5.23 -4.86 4.31
CA GLY A 21 -6.37 -4.48 5.14
C GLY A 21 -6.11 -4.62 6.63
N ALA A 22 -5.41 -5.68 7.06
CA ALA A 22 -5.04 -5.88 8.45
C ALA A 22 -4.11 -4.76 8.98
N LEU A 23 -3.14 -4.31 8.13
CA LEU A 23 -2.29 -3.16 8.48
C LEU A 23 -3.10 -1.88 8.59
N LEU A 24 -3.97 -1.60 7.61
CA LEU A 24 -4.76 -0.37 7.55
C LEU A 24 -5.76 -0.28 8.70
N GLN A 25 -6.43 -1.38 9.04
CA GLN A 25 -7.32 -1.44 10.20
C GLN A 25 -6.58 -1.19 11.52
N LYS A 26 -5.39 -1.80 11.69
CA LYS A 26 -4.55 -1.54 12.86
C LYS A 26 -4.12 -0.08 12.94
N THR A 27 -3.79 0.52 11.80
CA THR A 27 -3.41 1.93 11.70
C THR A 27 -4.55 2.86 12.15
N VAL A 28 -5.77 2.61 11.67
CA VAL A 28 -6.95 3.41 12.07
C VAL A 28 -7.28 3.20 13.55
N GLN A 29 -7.19 1.97 14.06
CA GLN A 29 -7.36 1.67 15.48
C GLN A 29 -6.38 2.48 16.34
N ARG A 30 -5.07 2.39 16.04
CA ARG A 30 -4.03 3.10 16.80
C ARG A 30 -4.15 4.62 16.70
N ALA A 31 -4.54 5.12 15.53
CA ALA A 31 -4.78 6.55 15.34
C ALA A 31 -5.91 7.06 16.25
N GLY A 32 -7.01 6.32 16.36
CA GLY A 32 -8.09 6.63 17.28
C GLY A 32 -7.66 6.62 18.76
N GLU A 33 -6.88 5.60 19.17
CA GLU A 33 -6.34 5.47 20.53
C GLU A 33 -5.39 6.61 20.90
N LEU A 34 -4.62 7.14 19.94
CA LEU A 34 -3.58 8.13 20.14
C LEU A 34 -4.02 9.58 19.82
N GLY A 35 -5.26 9.78 19.35
CA GLY A 35 -5.73 11.06 18.84
C GLY A 35 -4.85 11.59 17.69
N ALA A 36 -4.49 10.71 16.75
CA ALA A 36 -3.61 10.99 15.64
C ALA A 36 -4.30 10.73 14.30
N ILE A 37 -3.73 11.17 13.20
CA ILE A 37 -4.25 10.97 11.85
C ILE A 37 -3.82 9.60 11.34
N PRO A 38 -4.74 8.71 10.87
CA PRO A 38 -4.38 7.48 10.22
C PRO A 38 -3.83 7.75 8.81
N ALA A 39 -2.59 7.35 8.59
CA ALA A 39 -1.86 7.62 7.36
C ALA A 39 -1.30 6.33 6.73
N VAL A 40 -1.05 6.39 5.43
CA VAL A 40 -0.30 5.39 4.66
C VAL A 40 0.91 6.05 4.03
N PHE A 41 2.05 5.39 4.12
CA PHE A 41 3.25 5.73 3.36
C PHE A 41 3.46 4.67 2.26
N THR A 42 3.42 5.11 1.02
CA THR A 42 3.59 4.25 -0.17
C THR A 42 4.38 4.98 -1.25
N PHE A 43 4.72 4.29 -2.34
CA PHE A 43 5.53 4.83 -3.42
C PHE A 43 4.71 5.02 -4.71
N ASP A 44 5.11 5.99 -5.52
CA ASP A 44 4.52 6.29 -6.83
C ASP A 44 4.72 5.14 -7.84
N ARG A 45 5.85 4.42 -7.71
CA ARG A 45 6.21 3.28 -8.56
C ARG A 45 6.76 2.11 -7.73
N PRO A 46 6.72 0.87 -8.27
CA PRO A 46 7.25 -0.29 -7.56
C PRO A 46 8.75 -0.17 -7.30
N PRO A 47 9.20 -0.23 -6.02
CA PRO A 47 10.64 -0.23 -5.71
C PRO A 47 11.41 -1.32 -6.46
N LYS A 48 10.82 -2.51 -6.59
CA LYS A 48 11.43 -3.64 -7.31
C LYS A 48 11.68 -3.34 -8.79
N GLU A 49 10.76 -2.62 -9.45
CA GLU A 49 10.92 -2.22 -10.84
C GLU A 49 12.12 -1.28 -11.02
N VAL A 50 12.23 -0.28 -10.15
CA VAL A 50 13.35 0.69 -10.20
C VAL A 50 14.69 0.01 -9.95
N VAL A 51 14.76 -0.89 -8.96
CA VAL A 51 16.00 -1.60 -8.61
C VAL A 51 16.42 -2.62 -9.67
N THR A 52 15.46 -3.32 -10.29
CA THR A 52 15.77 -4.40 -11.24
C THR A 52 15.74 -3.95 -12.71
N GLY A 53 15.20 -2.77 -13.00
CA GLY A 53 14.94 -2.30 -14.38
C GLY A 53 13.90 -3.13 -15.14
N ARG A 54 13.15 -4.00 -14.46
CA ARG A 54 12.13 -4.86 -15.07
C ARG A 54 10.74 -4.37 -14.73
N PRO A 55 9.86 -4.13 -15.72
CA PRO A 55 8.48 -3.73 -15.47
C PRO A 55 7.76 -4.73 -14.55
N MET A 56 6.99 -4.22 -13.62
CA MET A 56 6.15 -5.02 -12.74
C MET A 56 4.69 -4.66 -12.97
N PRO A 57 3.85 -5.60 -13.46
CA PRO A 57 2.42 -5.34 -13.62
C PRO A 57 1.80 -5.03 -12.25
N LEU A 58 1.01 -3.95 -12.20
CA LEU A 58 0.31 -3.51 -11.02
C LEU A 58 -1.14 -4.03 -11.02
N ILE A 59 -1.65 -4.34 -9.84
CA ILE A 59 -3.08 -4.65 -9.65
C ILE A 59 -3.90 -3.36 -9.72
N ASN A 60 -3.38 -2.27 -9.14
CA ASN A 60 -4.03 -0.97 -9.12
C ASN A 60 -3.03 0.17 -9.40
N SER A 61 -3.53 1.26 -10.01
CA SER A 61 -2.78 2.52 -10.11
C SER A 61 -2.48 3.11 -8.71
N PRO A 62 -1.52 4.03 -8.59
CA PRO A 62 -1.30 4.76 -7.34
C PRO A 62 -2.54 5.48 -6.82
N GLU A 63 -3.33 6.06 -7.73
CA GLU A 63 -4.58 6.76 -7.44
C GLU A 63 -5.65 5.80 -6.93
N ASP A 64 -5.84 4.66 -7.58
CA ASP A 64 -6.79 3.62 -7.15
C ASP A 64 -6.42 3.06 -5.77
N ARG A 65 -5.12 2.83 -5.50
CA ARG A 65 -4.64 2.39 -4.17
C ARG A 65 -4.98 3.40 -3.08
N ALA A 66 -4.75 4.69 -3.36
CA ALA A 66 -5.07 5.75 -2.43
C ALA A 66 -6.58 5.86 -2.16
N ASP A 67 -7.39 5.74 -3.21
CA ASP A 67 -8.85 5.79 -3.11
C ASP A 67 -9.39 4.59 -2.33
N LEU A 68 -8.92 3.38 -2.61
CA LEU A 68 -9.30 2.16 -1.87
C LEU A 68 -8.93 2.26 -0.39
N ALA A 69 -7.72 2.74 -0.06
CA ALA A 69 -7.30 2.91 1.33
C ALA A 69 -8.21 3.89 2.08
N ARG A 70 -8.63 4.99 1.43
CA ARG A 70 -9.55 5.97 2.01
C ARG A 70 -10.96 5.41 2.18
N ARG A 71 -11.54 4.86 1.11
CA ARG A 71 -12.96 4.46 1.08
C ARG A 71 -13.24 3.21 1.90
N ILE A 72 -12.35 2.23 1.86
CA ILE A 72 -12.60 0.94 2.52
C ILE A 72 -12.15 0.97 3.98
N TYR A 73 -11.02 1.62 4.26
CA TYR A 73 -10.36 1.53 5.57
C TYR A 73 -10.38 2.83 6.37
N GLY A 74 -10.82 3.96 5.80
CA GLY A 74 -10.89 5.22 6.53
C GLY A 74 -9.52 5.91 6.73
N ILE A 75 -8.54 5.60 5.90
CA ILE A 75 -7.26 6.32 5.88
C ILE A 75 -7.52 7.79 5.49
N GLN A 76 -7.00 8.71 6.28
CA GLN A 76 -7.19 10.14 6.04
C GLN A 76 -6.07 10.75 5.22
N GLN A 77 -4.83 10.29 5.43
CA GLN A 77 -3.67 10.80 4.71
C GLN A 77 -2.97 9.68 3.94
N VAL A 78 -2.72 9.93 2.65
CA VAL A 78 -1.89 9.05 1.80
C VAL A 78 -0.66 9.83 1.38
N ILE A 79 0.50 9.38 1.85
CA ILE A 79 1.82 9.91 1.52
C ILE A 79 2.34 9.09 0.35
N LEU A 80 2.23 9.64 -0.84
CA LEU A 80 2.75 9.03 -2.07
C LEU A 80 4.14 9.61 -2.34
N ALA A 81 5.16 8.89 -1.94
CA ALA A 81 6.55 9.32 -2.09
C ALA A 81 7.13 8.89 -3.44
N PRO A 82 7.93 9.72 -4.12
CA PRO A 82 8.70 9.28 -5.27
C PRO A 82 9.74 8.24 -4.84
N PHE A 83 9.84 7.14 -5.60
CA PHE A 83 10.92 6.18 -5.40
C PHE A 83 12.06 6.49 -6.36
N ASP A 84 12.85 7.50 -6.01
CA ASP A 84 14.01 8.00 -6.74
C ASP A 84 15.34 7.51 -6.13
N GLU A 85 16.47 7.99 -6.66
CA GLU A 85 17.80 7.63 -6.18
C GLU A 85 18.01 8.01 -4.71
N ALA A 86 17.50 9.17 -4.28
CA ALA A 86 17.61 9.62 -2.90
C ALA A 86 16.85 8.67 -1.94
N MET A 87 15.64 8.23 -2.32
CA MET A 87 14.87 7.26 -1.56
C MET A 87 15.54 5.88 -1.57
N MET A 88 16.05 5.44 -2.73
CA MET A 88 16.69 4.13 -2.88
C MET A 88 17.99 4.03 -2.05
N THR A 89 18.72 5.12 -1.88
CA THR A 89 20.01 5.16 -1.15
C THR A 89 19.87 5.61 0.31
N MET A 90 18.66 5.95 0.76
CA MET A 90 18.40 6.43 2.12
C MET A 90 18.74 5.37 3.16
N PRO A 91 19.59 5.68 4.18
CA PRO A 91 19.81 4.79 5.31
C PRO A 91 18.50 4.45 6.02
N TRP A 92 18.36 3.21 6.46
CA TRP A 92 17.12 2.78 7.10
C TRP A 92 16.79 3.56 8.38
N GLN A 93 17.79 4.04 9.11
CA GLN A 93 17.60 4.90 10.28
C GLN A 93 16.99 6.25 9.89
N ASP A 94 17.51 6.87 8.82
CA ASP A 94 17.04 8.16 8.34
C ASP A 94 15.64 8.08 7.77
N PHE A 95 15.29 6.94 7.15
CA PHE A 95 13.92 6.66 6.74
C PHE A 95 12.95 6.78 7.92
N ILE A 96 13.30 6.24 9.08
CA ILE A 96 12.45 6.34 10.29
C ILE A 96 12.52 7.75 10.88
N THR A 97 13.73 8.26 11.15
CA THR A 97 13.92 9.47 11.95
C THR A 97 13.63 10.75 11.18
N GLU A 98 14.24 10.90 10.00
CA GLU A 98 14.12 12.14 9.23
C GLU A 98 12.83 12.18 8.42
N LEU A 99 12.49 11.06 7.76
CA LEU A 99 11.33 11.04 6.88
C LEU A 99 10.03 10.81 7.64
N LEU A 100 9.89 9.67 8.35
CA LEU A 100 8.60 9.33 8.96
C LEU A 100 8.30 10.19 10.19
N ILE A 101 9.26 10.38 11.09
CA ILE A 101 9.03 11.14 12.33
C ILE A 101 9.11 12.63 12.09
N LYS A 102 10.26 13.14 11.64
CA LYS A 102 10.46 14.60 11.55
C LYS A 102 9.65 15.26 10.45
N ARG A 103 9.48 14.59 9.29
CA ARG A 103 8.76 15.18 8.16
C ARG A 103 7.26 14.90 8.19
N HIS A 104 6.86 13.70 8.64
CA HIS A 104 5.46 13.27 8.60
C HIS A 104 4.81 13.08 9.98
N GLY A 105 5.49 13.42 11.06
CA GLY A 105 4.90 13.44 12.41
C GLY A 105 4.53 12.07 12.95
N ALA A 106 5.21 11.00 12.53
CA ALA A 106 4.90 9.65 12.97
C ALA A 106 5.08 9.49 14.48
N VAL A 107 4.03 9.09 15.17
CA VAL A 107 4.04 8.71 16.60
C VAL A 107 3.83 7.21 16.79
N HIS A 108 3.45 6.51 15.74
CA HIS A 108 3.27 5.06 15.71
C HIS A 108 3.42 4.54 14.28
N LEU A 109 4.12 3.42 14.10
CA LEU A 109 4.32 2.78 12.80
C LEU A 109 3.65 1.41 12.76
N VAL A 110 3.08 1.04 11.62
CA VAL A 110 2.48 -0.28 11.39
C VAL A 110 3.09 -0.87 10.12
N ALA A 111 3.65 -2.07 10.22
CA ALA A 111 4.29 -2.74 9.08
C ALA A 111 3.93 -4.23 9.02
N GLY A 112 4.10 -4.85 7.86
CA GLY A 112 3.97 -6.29 7.69
C GLY A 112 5.19 -7.04 8.23
N HIS A 113 5.01 -8.33 8.52
CA HIS A 113 6.07 -9.22 9.02
C HIS A 113 7.25 -9.39 8.04
N ASP A 114 7.03 -9.10 6.75
CA ASP A 114 7.99 -9.21 5.66
C ASP A 114 8.43 -7.85 5.10
N TYR A 115 8.13 -6.76 5.82
CA TYR A 115 8.46 -5.41 5.37
C TYR A 115 9.97 -5.13 5.47
N HIS A 116 10.59 -4.81 4.33
CA HIS A 116 11.99 -4.39 4.25
C HIS A 116 12.07 -2.97 3.70
N PHE A 117 13.04 -2.19 4.20
CA PHE A 117 13.16 -0.78 3.86
C PHE A 117 14.61 -0.27 3.99
N GLY A 118 14.83 0.96 3.53
CA GLY A 118 16.15 1.58 3.53
C GLY A 118 17.08 1.02 2.47
N TYR A 119 18.28 1.57 2.39
CA TYR A 119 19.27 1.19 1.38
C TYR A 119 19.55 -0.31 1.39
N LYS A 120 19.42 -0.95 0.23
CA LYS A 120 19.61 -2.40 0.04
C LYS A 120 18.77 -3.27 0.98
N ASN A 121 17.58 -2.81 1.38
CA ASN A 121 16.69 -3.54 2.30
C ASN A 121 17.32 -3.90 3.65
N GLN A 122 18.22 -3.05 4.16
CA GLN A 122 18.89 -3.30 5.44
C GLN A 122 17.97 -3.18 6.66
N GLY A 123 16.88 -2.41 6.54
CA GLY A 123 15.82 -2.35 7.55
C GLY A 123 14.88 -3.54 7.44
N ASP A 124 14.52 -4.12 8.57
CA ASP A 124 13.59 -5.22 8.74
C ASP A 124 12.59 -4.93 9.88
N PRO A 125 11.54 -5.76 10.09
CA PRO A 125 10.56 -5.54 11.15
C PRO A 125 11.15 -5.50 12.56
N ARG A 126 12.20 -6.28 12.83
CA ARG A 126 12.88 -6.30 14.14
C ARG A 126 13.61 -4.97 14.37
N LEU A 127 14.40 -4.52 13.42
CA LEU A 127 15.10 -3.23 13.48
C LEU A 127 14.11 -2.07 13.58
N LEU A 128 12.96 -2.15 12.89
CA LEU A 128 11.90 -1.16 12.99
C LEU A 128 11.37 -1.06 14.43
N GLN A 129 11.04 -2.19 15.06
CA GLN A 129 10.56 -2.22 16.44
C GLN A 129 11.61 -1.73 17.44
N GLU A 130 12.86 -2.15 17.29
CA GLU A 130 13.97 -1.73 18.15
C GLU A 130 14.16 -0.21 18.06
N LYS A 131 14.18 0.35 16.85
CA LYS A 131 14.34 1.79 16.64
C LYS A 131 13.16 2.60 17.14
N CYS A 132 11.94 2.12 16.94
CA CYS A 132 10.74 2.77 17.49
C CYS A 132 10.78 2.82 19.02
N ARG A 133 11.20 1.73 19.68
CA ARG A 133 11.34 1.66 21.14
C ARG A 133 12.42 2.64 21.63
N GLU A 134 13.57 2.71 20.96
CA GLU A 134 14.63 3.69 21.24
C GLU A 134 14.12 5.14 21.18
N LEU A 135 13.28 5.42 20.19
CA LEU A 135 12.75 6.77 19.94
C LEU A 135 11.47 7.09 20.75
N GLY A 136 10.96 6.15 21.55
CA GLY A 136 9.76 6.34 22.37
C GLY A 136 8.46 6.42 21.57
N ILE A 137 8.42 5.85 20.34
CA ILE A 137 7.19 5.75 19.52
C ILE A 137 6.70 4.31 19.46
N GLY A 138 5.41 4.12 19.13
CA GLY A 138 4.82 2.79 19.01
C GLY A 138 5.16 2.10 17.69
N CYS A 139 5.11 0.75 17.69
CA CYS A 139 5.28 -0.05 16.48
C CYS A 139 4.48 -1.35 16.58
N ASP A 140 3.61 -1.62 15.61
CA ASP A 140 2.91 -2.89 15.44
C ASP A 140 3.43 -3.61 14.19
N ILE A 141 3.81 -4.89 14.33
CA ILE A 141 4.12 -5.77 13.19
C ILE A 141 2.97 -6.74 12.99
N ILE A 142 2.37 -6.68 11.82
CA ILE A 142 1.21 -7.49 11.46
C ILE A 142 1.68 -8.82 10.88
N PRO A 143 1.20 -9.95 11.41
CA PRO A 143 1.55 -11.26 10.87
C PRO A 143 0.96 -11.47 9.48
N LYS A 144 1.44 -12.51 8.78
CA LYS A 144 0.86 -12.91 7.49
C LYS A 144 -0.63 -13.24 7.64
N VAL A 145 -1.40 -12.87 6.64
CA VAL A 145 -2.82 -13.22 6.53
C VAL A 145 -2.96 -14.36 5.54
N GLU A 146 -3.67 -15.39 5.93
CA GLU A 146 -3.98 -16.54 5.09
C GLU A 146 -5.49 -16.66 4.88
N LEU A 147 -5.88 -17.13 3.71
CA LEU A 147 -7.25 -17.43 3.35
C LEU A 147 -7.26 -18.78 2.63
N GLU A 148 -8.09 -19.72 3.11
CA GLU A 148 -8.16 -21.09 2.59
C GLU A 148 -6.78 -21.80 2.54
N GLY A 149 -5.90 -21.55 3.53
CA GLY A 149 -4.56 -22.11 3.58
C GLY A 149 -3.55 -21.49 2.61
N VAL A 150 -3.94 -20.42 1.89
CA VAL A 150 -3.08 -19.69 0.95
C VAL A 150 -2.73 -18.34 1.53
N THR A 151 -1.45 -17.96 1.51
CA THR A 151 -0.99 -16.64 1.93
C THR A 151 -1.54 -15.56 0.99
N VAL A 152 -2.22 -14.57 1.56
CA VAL A 152 -2.73 -13.42 0.81
C VAL A 152 -1.58 -12.52 0.40
N SER A 153 -1.32 -12.39 -0.90
CA SER A 153 -0.23 -11.57 -1.42
C SER A 153 -0.58 -10.97 -2.79
N SER A 154 0.00 -9.81 -3.10
CA SER A 154 -0.13 -9.19 -4.43
C SER A 154 0.36 -10.11 -5.56
N THR A 155 1.40 -10.91 -5.30
CA THR A 155 1.92 -11.87 -6.30
C THR A 155 0.89 -12.91 -6.67
N TYR A 156 0.26 -13.55 -5.68
CA TYR A 156 -0.78 -14.54 -5.94
C TYR A 156 -2.01 -13.91 -6.62
N ILE A 157 -2.44 -12.73 -6.17
CA ILE A 157 -3.60 -12.05 -6.77
C ILE A 157 -3.33 -11.68 -8.23
N ARG A 158 -2.11 -11.25 -8.61
CA ARG A 158 -1.76 -11.01 -10.01
C ARG A 158 -1.94 -12.26 -10.87
N THR A 159 -1.50 -13.42 -10.39
CA THR A 159 -1.70 -14.67 -11.15
C THR A 159 -3.17 -14.99 -11.38
N LEU A 160 -4.04 -14.69 -10.43
CA LEU A 160 -5.49 -14.87 -10.58
C LEU A 160 -6.07 -13.90 -11.61
N VAL A 161 -5.69 -12.62 -11.55
CA VAL A 161 -6.15 -11.60 -12.50
C VAL A 161 -5.65 -11.91 -13.91
N GLU A 162 -4.39 -12.31 -14.08
CA GLU A 162 -3.81 -12.73 -15.38
C GLU A 162 -4.51 -13.96 -15.95
N ALA A 163 -4.93 -14.90 -15.10
CA ALA A 163 -5.70 -16.08 -15.50
C ALA A 163 -7.19 -15.78 -15.79
N GLY A 164 -7.67 -14.56 -15.51
CA GLY A 164 -9.08 -14.18 -15.63
C GLY A 164 -9.97 -14.68 -14.49
N ASP A 165 -9.40 -15.24 -13.41
CA ASP A 165 -10.13 -15.68 -12.22
C ASP A 165 -10.40 -14.47 -11.29
N VAL A 166 -11.25 -13.57 -11.78
CA VAL A 166 -11.56 -12.32 -11.08
C VAL A 166 -12.41 -12.52 -9.82
N GLU A 167 -13.19 -13.59 -9.76
CA GLU A 167 -13.98 -13.94 -8.58
C GLU A 167 -13.07 -14.35 -7.42
N ARG A 168 -12.14 -15.24 -7.69
CA ARG A 168 -11.15 -15.65 -6.70
C ARG A 168 -10.20 -14.50 -6.33
N ALA A 169 -9.78 -13.70 -7.31
CA ALA A 169 -9.02 -12.49 -7.04
C ALA A 169 -9.76 -11.54 -6.07
N ALA A 170 -11.06 -11.30 -6.28
CA ALA A 170 -11.88 -10.48 -5.40
C ALA A 170 -11.98 -11.04 -3.96
N LEU A 171 -12.02 -12.38 -3.81
CA LEU A 171 -12.01 -13.03 -2.50
C LEU A 171 -10.72 -12.70 -1.71
N PHE A 172 -9.54 -12.77 -2.36
CA PHE A 172 -8.25 -12.45 -1.73
C PHE A 172 -8.01 -10.95 -1.57
N LEU A 173 -8.51 -10.14 -2.51
CA LEU A 173 -8.52 -8.68 -2.38
C LEU A 173 -9.39 -8.24 -1.18
N GLY A 174 -10.54 -8.85 -0.97
CA GLY A 174 -11.57 -8.39 -0.02
C GLY A 174 -12.47 -7.30 -0.58
N HIS A 175 -12.33 -7.00 -1.86
CA HIS A 175 -13.16 -6.07 -2.65
C HIS A 175 -13.11 -6.47 -4.13
N ARG A 176 -14.01 -5.92 -4.94
CA ARG A 176 -13.97 -6.14 -6.40
C ARG A 176 -12.71 -5.50 -6.98
N HIS A 177 -12.07 -6.20 -7.93
CA HIS A 177 -10.98 -5.59 -8.70
C HIS A 177 -11.53 -4.39 -9.49
N CYS A 178 -10.86 -3.26 -9.38
CA CYS A 178 -11.24 -2.02 -10.05
C CYS A 178 -10.04 -1.41 -10.77
N LEU A 179 -10.34 -0.78 -11.91
CA LEU A 179 -9.38 -0.01 -12.69
C LEU A 179 -10.03 1.32 -13.06
N THR A 180 -9.39 2.42 -12.71
CA THR A 180 -9.83 3.74 -13.11
C THR A 180 -9.08 4.13 -14.39
N GLN A 181 -9.83 4.42 -15.45
CA GLN A 181 -9.27 4.77 -16.75
C GLN A 181 -10.03 5.98 -17.35
N THR A 182 -9.33 6.74 -18.18
CA THR A 182 -9.98 7.80 -18.96
C THR A 182 -10.76 7.17 -20.10
N VAL A 183 -12.03 7.53 -20.23
CA VAL A 183 -12.86 7.09 -21.35
C VAL A 183 -12.37 7.74 -22.65
N VAL A 184 -11.97 6.91 -23.61
CA VAL A 184 -11.54 7.35 -24.92
C VAL A 184 -12.51 6.85 -26.00
N HIS A 185 -12.55 7.56 -27.13
CA HIS A 185 -13.34 7.13 -28.27
C HIS A 185 -12.75 5.85 -28.89
N GLY A 186 -13.50 4.74 -28.81
CA GLY A 186 -13.15 3.49 -29.48
C GLY A 186 -13.55 3.47 -30.96
N HIS A 187 -13.42 2.32 -31.60
CA HIS A 187 -13.72 2.10 -33.03
C HIS A 187 -15.20 2.19 -33.39
N ARG A 188 -16.10 2.58 -32.47
CA ARG A 188 -17.56 2.73 -32.67
C ARG A 188 -18.25 1.48 -33.23
N LEU A 189 -17.72 0.29 -33.00
CA LEU A 189 -18.22 -0.99 -33.50
C LEU A 189 -19.65 -1.28 -33.04
N GLY A 190 -20.03 -0.88 -31.82
CA GLY A 190 -21.38 -1.03 -31.27
C GLY A 190 -22.43 -0.25 -32.10
N ARG A 191 -22.10 0.92 -32.59
CA ARG A 191 -23.00 1.70 -33.49
C ARG A 191 -23.20 1.00 -34.82
N ARG A 192 -22.13 0.42 -35.42
CA ARG A 192 -22.21 -0.31 -36.70
C ARG A 192 -23.02 -1.61 -36.56
N ARG A 193 -23.00 -2.25 -35.41
CA ARG A 193 -23.69 -3.54 -35.15
C ARG A 193 -25.03 -3.41 -34.40
N LYS A 194 -25.50 -2.19 -34.13
CA LYS A 194 -26.73 -1.94 -33.31
C LYS A 194 -26.75 -2.67 -31.96
N ILE A 195 -25.58 -2.90 -31.37
CA ILE A 195 -25.46 -3.55 -30.07
C ILE A 195 -25.72 -2.50 -29.00
N PRO A 196 -26.67 -2.68 -28.06
CA PRO A 196 -26.87 -1.78 -26.94
C PRO A 196 -25.60 -1.72 -26.08
N GLN A 197 -25.04 -0.54 -25.88
CA GLN A 197 -23.93 -0.37 -24.92
C GLN A 197 -24.56 -0.47 -23.52
N ARG A 198 -24.31 -1.55 -22.82
CA ARG A 198 -24.50 -1.63 -21.36
C ARG A 198 -23.20 -1.20 -20.73
N TYR A 199 -23.25 -0.13 -19.95
CA TYR A 199 -22.15 0.23 -19.07
C TYR A 199 -22.09 -0.82 -17.96
N LEU A 200 -20.96 -1.51 -17.85
CA LEU A 200 -20.63 -2.39 -16.74
C LEU A 200 -20.08 -1.57 -15.58
#